data_55b79ba576e399fe4f0970349c87e516
#
_entry.id   55b79ba576e399fe4f0970349c87e516
#
_cell.length_a   1.000
_cell.length_b   1.000
_cell.length_c   1.000
_cell.angle_alpha   90.00
_cell.angle_beta   90.00
_cell.angle_gamma   90.00
#
_symmetry.space_group_name_H-M   'P 1'
#
loop_
_entity.id
_entity.type
_entity.pdbx_description
1 polymer ?
#
loop_
_entity_poly.entity_id
_entity_poly.type
_entity_poly.pdbx_seq_one_letter_code
_entity_poly.pdbx_strand_id
1 'polypeptide(L)'
;TQIRAVDDVANVVSRAFELTRQGRPGPVLVDFPKDVQLAVPRDADDDVPGLPSQQKLAALRARRQSGKLAPKLPQSAVRRAAALIAQAKRPIFYGGGGLVNAGPEACEAFADLVRHTGAPCTLTLMGLGAFPASSPQFVGMLGMHGTVEANLAMHNADLVVCIGARFDDRITGKISEFCPHARKIHIDIDPASINKVVRVD
;
A
#
# COMPACT_ATOMS: atom_id res chain seq x y z
N THR A 1 8.34 -20.18 -2.83
CA THR A 1 8.66 -21.06 -3.97
C THR A 1 9.73 -22.07 -3.59
N GLN A 2 9.78 -23.20 -4.28
CA GLN A 2 10.81 -24.24 -4.08
C GLN A 2 11.75 -24.26 -5.29
N ILE A 3 13.05 -24.35 -5.03
CA ILE A 3 14.08 -24.56 -6.07
C ILE A 3 14.09 -26.06 -6.40
N ARG A 4 14.04 -26.41 -7.68
CA ARG A 4 13.96 -27.80 -8.14
C ARG A 4 15.22 -28.30 -8.83
N ALA A 5 16.05 -27.39 -9.32
CA ALA A 5 17.33 -27.68 -9.94
C ALA A 5 18.38 -26.63 -9.52
N VAL A 6 19.65 -27.04 -9.45
CA VAL A 6 20.74 -26.14 -9.05
C VAL A 6 20.92 -25.00 -10.06
N ASP A 7 20.68 -25.24 -11.34
CA ASP A 7 20.77 -24.25 -12.40
C ASP A 7 19.70 -23.14 -12.29
N ASP A 8 18.61 -23.37 -11.54
CA ASP A 8 17.54 -22.40 -11.31
C ASP A 8 17.82 -21.46 -10.12
N VAL A 9 18.83 -21.76 -9.29
CA VAL A 9 19.08 -21.04 -8.02
C VAL A 9 19.17 -19.53 -8.24
N ALA A 10 20.03 -19.09 -9.16
CA ALA A 10 20.26 -17.68 -9.41
C ALA A 10 18.98 -16.96 -9.87
N ASN A 11 18.22 -17.59 -10.77
CA ASN A 11 16.96 -17.03 -11.28
C ASN A 11 15.87 -16.95 -10.21
N VAL A 12 15.71 -18.02 -9.41
CA VAL A 12 14.70 -18.06 -8.35
C VAL A 12 15.02 -17.06 -7.25
N VAL A 13 16.29 -16.95 -6.83
CA VAL A 13 16.73 -15.99 -5.82
C VAL A 13 16.56 -14.56 -6.33
N SER A 14 17.00 -14.25 -7.54
CA SER A 14 16.81 -12.93 -8.16
C SER A 14 15.33 -12.57 -8.23
N ARG A 15 14.47 -13.49 -8.65
CA ARG A 15 13.04 -13.29 -8.71
C ARG A 15 12.41 -13.09 -7.33
N ALA A 16 12.89 -13.79 -6.31
CA ALA A 16 12.44 -13.60 -4.93
C ALA A 16 12.72 -12.17 -4.46
N PHE A 17 13.92 -11.64 -4.70
CA PHE A 17 14.26 -10.25 -4.38
C PHE A 17 13.42 -9.22 -5.14
N GLU A 18 13.07 -9.46 -6.39
CA GLU A 18 12.13 -8.61 -7.12
C GLU A 18 10.75 -8.61 -6.45
N LEU A 19 10.23 -9.78 -6.11
CA LEU A 19 8.91 -9.94 -5.51
C LEU A 19 8.80 -9.28 -4.13
N THR A 20 9.86 -9.27 -3.31
CA THR A 20 9.83 -8.58 -2.02
C THR A 20 9.55 -7.09 -2.13
N ARG A 21 9.77 -6.51 -3.32
CA ARG A 21 9.71 -5.05 -3.58
C ARG A 21 8.61 -4.66 -4.57
N GLN A 22 7.93 -5.62 -5.19
CA GLN A 22 6.84 -5.36 -6.15
C GLN A 22 5.50 -5.20 -5.44
N GLY A 23 4.66 -4.30 -5.93
CA GLY A 23 3.33 -4.06 -5.37
C GLY A 23 3.44 -3.69 -3.89
N ARG A 24 2.76 -4.44 -3.06
CA ARG A 24 2.87 -4.35 -1.60
C ARG A 24 4.15 -5.08 -1.16
N PRO A 25 5.16 -4.37 -0.62
CA PRO A 25 6.40 -5.01 -0.17
C PRO A 25 6.14 -6.02 0.94
N GLY A 26 6.88 -7.13 0.90
CA GLY A 26 6.74 -8.18 1.91
C GLY A 26 7.79 -9.30 1.76
N PRO A 27 7.86 -10.23 2.73
CA PRO A 27 8.80 -11.33 2.69
C PRO A 27 8.42 -12.35 1.62
N VAL A 28 9.44 -13.00 1.05
CA VAL A 28 9.30 -14.13 0.12
C VAL A 28 10.07 -15.32 0.68
N LEU A 29 9.38 -16.45 0.83
CA LEU A 29 9.99 -17.70 1.23
C LEU A 29 10.53 -18.44 0.00
N VAL A 30 11.80 -18.80 0.03
CA VAL A 30 12.44 -19.70 -0.93
C VAL A 30 12.85 -20.96 -0.19
N ASP A 31 12.26 -22.09 -0.58
CA ASP A 31 12.65 -23.41 -0.12
C ASP A 31 13.81 -23.93 -0.97
N PHE A 32 14.92 -24.29 -0.32
CA PHE A 32 16.14 -24.75 -0.95
C PHE A 32 16.46 -26.18 -0.47
N PRO A 33 15.96 -27.21 -1.18
CA PRO A 33 16.12 -28.60 -0.79
C PRO A 33 17.59 -29.04 -0.71
N LYS A 34 17.86 -29.97 0.19
CA LYS A 34 19.24 -30.41 0.48
C LYS A 34 19.93 -31.06 -0.72
N ASP A 35 19.21 -31.82 -1.53
CA ASP A 35 19.73 -32.43 -2.76
C ASP A 35 20.17 -31.37 -3.78
N VAL A 36 19.41 -30.27 -3.91
CA VAL A 36 19.80 -29.15 -4.77
C VAL A 36 21.01 -28.40 -4.22
N GLN A 37 21.15 -28.29 -2.89
CA GLN A 37 22.32 -27.67 -2.25
C GLN A 37 23.61 -28.44 -2.49
N LEU A 38 23.51 -29.75 -2.67
CA LEU A 38 24.66 -30.64 -2.90
C LEU A 38 24.97 -30.85 -4.39
N ALA A 39 24.07 -30.41 -5.27
CA ALA A 39 24.25 -30.56 -6.71
C ALA A 39 25.27 -29.56 -7.26
N VAL A 40 26.04 -30.00 -8.26
CA VAL A 40 27.01 -29.13 -8.95
C VAL A 40 26.32 -28.50 -10.17
N PRO A 41 26.40 -27.17 -10.35
CA PRO A 41 25.88 -26.50 -11.55
C PRO A 41 26.57 -27.05 -12.82
N ARG A 42 25.83 -27.12 -13.93
CA ARG A 42 26.35 -27.64 -15.20
C ARG A 42 27.42 -26.75 -15.81
N ASP A 43 27.29 -25.43 -15.60
CA ASP A 43 28.22 -24.43 -16.12
C ASP A 43 28.84 -23.69 -14.93
N ALA A 44 29.95 -24.28 -14.38
CA ALA A 44 30.68 -23.69 -13.25
C ALA A 44 31.66 -22.59 -13.69
N ASP A 45 31.68 -22.20 -14.96
CA ASP A 45 32.51 -21.12 -15.47
C ASP A 45 31.91 -19.72 -15.18
N ASP A 46 32.76 -18.81 -14.78
CA ASP A 46 32.70 -17.50 -14.15
C ASP A 46 31.53 -16.53 -14.44
N ASP A 47 30.67 -16.81 -15.37
CA ASP A 47 29.40 -16.06 -15.58
C ASP A 47 28.22 -16.78 -14.93
N VAL A 48 27.79 -16.34 -13.75
CA VAL A 48 26.61 -16.89 -13.08
C VAL A 48 25.38 -16.66 -13.96
N PRO A 49 24.85 -17.73 -14.63
CA PRO A 49 23.66 -17.57 -15.47
C PRO A 49 22.49 -17.05 -14.62
N GLY A 50 21.87 -15.98 -15.07
CA GLY A 50 20.65 -15.49 -14.45
C GLY A 50 20.80 -14.31 -13.48
N LEU A 51 22.01 -13.88 -13.14
CA LEU A 51 22.19 -12.56 -12.54
C LEU A 51 21.86 -11.51 -13.62
N PRO A 52 20.86 -10.64 -13.37
CA PRO A 52 20.60 -9.56 -14.32
C PRO A 52 21.87 -8.71 -14.42
N SER A 53 22.39 -8.56 -15.63
CA SER A 53 23.56 -7.69 -15.87
C SER A 53 23.36 -6.33 -15.21
N GLN A 54 24.45 -5.68 -14.81
CA GLN A 54 24.41 -4.32 -14.22
C GLN A 54 23.55 -3.36 -15.06
N GLN A 55 23.59 -3.52 -16.39
CA GLN A 55 22.76 -2.76 -17.33
C GLN A 55 21.26 -3.08 -17.18
N LYS A 56 20.87 -4.33 -16.98
CA LYS A 56 19.47 -4.74 -16.77
C LYS A 56 18.94 -4.26 -15.43
N LEU A 57 19.79 -4.29 -14.39
CA LEU A 57 19.47 -3.71 -13.06
C LEU A 57 19.32 -2.18 -13.14
N ALA A 58 20.20 -1.49 -13.87
CA ALA A 58 20.13 -0.06 -14.09
C ALA A 58 18.85 0.32 -14.88
N ALA A 59 18.52 -0.45 -15.92
CA ALA A 59 17.29 -0.25 -16.69
C ALA A 59 16.01 -0.47 -15.86
N LEU A 60 16.00 -1.48 -14.98
CA LEU A 60 14.88 -1.73 -14.05
C LEU A 60 14.75 -0.60 -13.02
N ARG A 61 15.88 -0.10 -12.49
CA ARG A 61 15.89 1.06 -11.59
C ARG A 61 15.38 2.33 -12.29
N ALA A 62 15.83 2.60 -13.52
CA ALA A 62 15.37 3.74 -14.33
C ALA A 62 13.88 3.64 -14.66
N ARG A 63 13.35 2.46 -15.00
CA ARG A 63 11.91 2.23 -15.24
C ARG A 63 11.07 2.48 -13.98
N ARG A 64 11.60 2.13 -12.79
CA ARG A 64 10.94 2.39 -11.51
C ARG A 64 10.94 3.89 -11.18
N GLN A 65 12.06 4.58 -11.38
CA GLN A 65 12.19 6.03 -11.16
C GLN A 65 11.35 6.85 -12.14
N SER A 66 11.10 6.35 -13.36
CA SER A 66 10.26 7.02 -14.36
C SER A 66 8.75 6.90 -14.12
N GLY A 67 8.30 6.29 -13.03
CA GLY A 67 6.86 6.09 -12.73
C GLY A 67 6.14 5.17 -13.73
N LYS A 68 6.82 4.62 -14.74
CA LYS A 68 6.22 3.77 -15.79
C LYS A 68 5.72 2.41 -15.27
N LEU A 69 6.05 2.04 -14.05
CA LEU A 69 5.59 0.80 -13.38
C LEU A 69 4.38 1.03 -12.46
N ALA A 70 3.99 2.28 -12.23
CA ALA A 70 2.77 2.56 -11.47
C ALA A 70 1.54 2.21 -12.32
N PRO A 71 0.59 1.43 -11.80
CA PRO A 71 -0.66 1.17 -12.50
C PRO A 71 -1.37 2.49 -12.74
N LYS A 72 -1.74 2.77 -14.00
CA LYS A 72 -2.52 3.97 -14.33
C LYS A 72 -3.92 3.80 -13.75
N LEU A 73 -4.30 4.67 -12.84
CA LEU A 73 -5.67 4.72 -12.34
C LEU A 73 -6.63 5.10 -13.48
N PRO A 74 -7.78 4.42 -13.59
CA PRO A 74 -8.80 4.80 -14.55
C PRO A 74 -9.28 6.24 -14.28
N GLN A 75 -9.20 7.10 -15.27
CA GLN A 75 -9.63 8.50 -15.16
C GLN A 75 -11.09 8.64 -14.70
N SER A 76 -11.95 7.70 -15.11
CA SER A 76 -13.35 7.66 -14.68
C SER A 76 -13.49 7.42 -13.18
N ALA A 77 -12.67 6.54 -12.59
CA ALA A 77 -12.67 6.28 -11.15
C ALA A 77 -12.18 7.51 -10.37
N VAL A 78 -11.14 8.19 -10.85
CA VAL A 78 -10.62 9.42 -10.24
C VAL A 78 -11.70 10.52 -10.25
N ARG A 79 -12.38 10.74 -11.39
CA ARG A 79 -13.46 11.74 -11.48
C ARG A 79 -14.63 11.41 -10.55
N ARG A 80 -15.01 10.14 -10.44
CA ARG A 80 -16.06 9.69 -9.52
C ARG A 80 -15.67 9.94 -8.07
N ALA A 81 -14.44 9.61 -7.68
CA ALA A 81 -13.91 9.89 -6.35
C ALA A 81 -13.92 11.39 -6.03
N ALA A 82 -13.45 12.24 -6.95
CA ALA A 82 -13.46 13.68 -6.80
C ALA A 82 -14.88 14.24 -6.63
N ALA A 83 -15.85 13.73 -7.42
CA ALA A 83 -17.25 14.13 -7.30
C ALA A 83 -17.84 13.73 -5.93
N LEU A 84 -17.50 12.56 -5.40
CA LEU A 84 -17.92 12.14 -4.06
C LEU A 84 -17.35 13.04 -2.97
N ILE A 85 -16.06 13.37 -3.05
CA ILE A 85 -15.41 14.28 -2.10
C ILE A 85 -16.06 15.66 -2.13
N ALA A 86 -16.33 16.20 -3.32
CA ALA A 86 -16.97 17.52 -3.46
C ALA A 86 -18.41 17.58 -2.95
N GLN A 87 -19.13 16.47 -2.91
CA GLN A 87 -20.53 16.39 -2.45
C GLN A 87 -20.66 16.06 -0.96
N ALA A 88 -19.62 15.50 -0.35
CA ALA A 88 -19.66 15.09 1.04
C ALA A 88 -19.77 16.29 1.99
N LYS A 89 -20.58 16.13 3.02
CA LYS A 89 -20.78 17.16 4.07
C LYS A 89 -19.88 16.93 5.28
N ARG A 90 -19.53 15.68 5.54
CA ARG A 90 -18.67 15.26 6.66
C ARG A 90 -17.65 14.21 6.19
N PRO A 91 -16.81 14.56 5.21
CA PRO A 91 -15.77 13.64 4.75
C PRO A 91 -14.69 13.47 5.82
N ILE A 92 -14.06 12.31 5.85
CA ILE A 92 -12.84 12.05 6.64
C ILE A 92 -11.79 11.36 5.78
N PHE A 93 -10.56 11.80 5.91
CA PHE A 93 -9.41 11.16 5.26
C PHE A 93 -8.73 10.18 6.21
N TYR A 94 -8.47 8.98 5.71
CA TYR A 94 -7.88 7.90 6.47
C TYR A 94 -6.62 7.40 5.76
N GLY A 95 -5.46 7.80 6.29
CA GLY A 95 -4.15 7.48 5.72
C GLY A 95 -3.49 6.28 6.40
N GLY A 96 -2.92 5.38 5.61
CA GLY A 96 -2.21 4.21 6.11
C GLY A 96 -0.74 4.15 5.72
N GLY A 97 -0.06 3.06 6.14
CA GLY A 97 1.35 2.82 5.85
C GLY A 97 1.70 2.77 4.36
N GLY A 98 0.71 2.55 3.50
CA GLY A 98 0.90 2.63 2.05
C GLY A 98 1.34 4.01 1.55
N LEU A 99 0.92 5.09 2.22
CA LEU A 99 1.39 6.46 1.94
C LEU A 99 2.88 6.60 2.25
N VAL A 100 3.30 6.16 3.45
CA VAL A 100 4.70 6.20 3.88
C VAL A 100 5.58 5.36 2.95
N ASN A 101 5.12 4.17 2.56
CA ASN A 101 5.83 3.29 1.64
C ASN A 101 5.92 3.86 0.21
N ALA A 102 4.95 4.69 -0.20
CA ALA A 102 4.97 5.36 -1.50
C ALA A 102 5.97 6.53 -1.56
N GLY A 103 6.36 7.06 -0.40
CA GLY A 103 7.39 8.09 -0.28
C GLY A 103 6.86 9.49 0.04
N PRO A 104 7.78 10.46 0.21
CA PRO A 104 7.44 11.83 0.63
C PRO A 104 6.44 12.53 -0.29
N GLU A 105 6.59 12.39 -1.60
CA GLU A 105 5.69 13.01 -2.59
C GLU A 105 4.23 12.56 -2.41
N ALA A 106 4.01 11.27 -2.06
CA ALA A 106 2.68 10.75 -1.81
C ALA A 106 2.08 11.32 -0.51
N CYS A 107 2.92 11.49 0.52
CA CYS A 107 2.52 12.11 1.78
C CYS A 107 2.17 13.59 1.60
N GLU A 108 2.94 14.33 0.80
CA GLU A 108 2.67 15.73 0.45
C GLU A 108 1.37 15.85 -0.33
N ALA A 109 1.17 15.05 -1.37
CA ALA A 109 -0.07 15.05 -2.16
C ALA A 109 -1.30 14.71 -1.30
N PHE A 110 -1.16 13.77 -0.37
CA PHE A 110 -2.20 13.45 0.61
C PHE A 110 -2.50 14.64 1.53
N ALA A 111 -1.45 15.28 2.06
CA ALA A 111 -1.60 16.43 2.94
C ALA A 111 -2.24 17.62 2.22
N ASP A 112 -1.89 17.86 0.96
CA ASP A 112 -2.49 18.92 0.14
C ASP A 112 -3.97 18.65 -0.14
N LEU A 113 -4.34 17.39 -0.42
CA LEU A 113 -5.73 17.00 -0.61
C LEU A 113 -6.54 17.24 0.67
N VAL A 114 -6.02 16.84 1.84
CA VAL A 114 -6.66 17.07 3.15
C VAL A 114 -6.83 18.56 3.40
N ARG A 115 -5.77 19.36 3.24
CA ARG A 115 -5.82 20.82 3.44
C ARG A 115 -6.83 21.50 2.51
N HIS A 116 -6.83 21.11 1.24
CA HIS A 116 -7.72 21.68 0.24
C HIS A 116 -9.21 21.48 0.56
N THR A 117 -9.54 20.33 1.15
CA THR A 117 -10.93 19.99 1.51
C THR A 117 -11.35 20.58 2.86
N GLY A 118 -10.41 20.91 3.74
CA GLY A 118 -10.68 21.31 5.11
C GLY A 118 -11.17 20.19 6.03
N ALA A 119 -11.24 18.95 5.52
CA ALA A 119 -11.78 17.81 6.25
C ALA A 119 -10.82 17.28 7.33
N PRO A 120 -11.32 16.58 8.37
CA PRO A 120 -10.46 15.91 9.34
C PRO A 120 -9.67 14.75 8.71
N CYS A 121 -8.50 14.50 9.28
CA CYS A 121 -7.59 13.43 8.90
C CYS A 121 -7.26 12.55 10.10
N THR A 122 -7.32 11.24 9.89
CA THR A 122 -6.87 10.22 10.84
C THR A 122 -5.89 9.28 10.17
N LEU A 123 -5.00 8.68 10.94
CA LEU A 123 -3.98 7.78 10.42
C LEU A 123 -4.02 6.42 11.13
N THR A 124 -3.57 5.39 10.44
CA THR A 124 -3.24 4.12 11.09
C THR A 124 -1.93 4.26 11.87
N LEU A 125 -1.65 3.32 12.77
CA LEU A 125 -0.35 3.24 13.45
C LEU A 125 0.83 3.27 12.45
N MET A 126 0.74 2.49 11.36
CA MET A 126 1.77 2.45 10.31
C MET A 126 1.74 3.66 9.35
N GLY A 127 0.72 4.49 9.42
CA GLY A 127 0.57 5.71 8.64
C GLY A 127 1.01 6.97 9.41
N LEU A 128 1.35 6.85 10.69
CA LEU A 128 1.80 7.99 11.48
C LEU A 128 3.04 8.63 10.82
N GLY A 129 2.99 9.95 10.67
CA GLY A 129 3.98 10.72 9.92
C GLY A 129 3.61 11.05 8.48
N ALA A 130 2.59 10.41 7.89
CA ALA A 130 2.10 10.75 6.54
C ALA A 130 1.36 12.10 6.48
N PHE A 131 0.92 12.62 7.62
CA PHE A 131 0.27 13.92 7.76
C PHE A 131 0.78 14.61 9.03
N PRO A 132 0.99 15.94 9.03
CA PRO A 132 1.51 16.66 10.19
C PRO A 132 0.59 16.57 11.41
N ALA A 133 1.12 16.08 12.54
CA ALA A 133 0.36 16.00 13.80
C ALA A 133 0.03 17.38 14.39
N SER A 134 0.75 18.43 14.00
CA SER A 134 0.49 19.82 14.39
C SER A 134 -0.68 20.47 13.64
N SER A 135 -1.19 19.83 12.60
CA SER A 135 -2.34 20.34 11.84
C SER A 135 -3.63 20.24 12.66
N PRO A 136 -4.47 21.29 12.71
CA PRO A 136 -5.76 21.23 13.40
C PRO A 136 -6.74 20.22 12.74
N GLN A 137 -6.47 19.78 11.52
CA GLN A 137 -7.26 18.75 10.84
C GLN A 137 -6.90 17.32 11.31
N PHE A 138 -5.74 17.14 11.97
CA PHE A 138 -5.33 15.83 12.48
C PHE A 138 -6.08 15.49 13.78
N VAL A 139 -6.97 14.51 13.73
CA VAL A 139 -7.77 14.09 14.88
C VAL A 139 -7.18 12.89 15.64
N GLY A 140 -5.95 12.52 15.32
CA GLY A 140 -5.25 11.42 15.99
C GLY A 140 -5.31 10.10 15.21
N MET A 141 -4.90 9.03 15.89
CA MET A 141 -4.94 7.68 15.36
C MET A 141 -6.34 7.07 15.54
N LEU A 142 -6.79 6.30 14.56
CA LEU A 142 -8.06 5.58 14.57
C LEU A 142 -7.90 4.19 15.20
N GLY A 143 -9.00 3.67 15.72
CA GLY A 143 -9.15 2.27 16.11
C GLY A 143 -9.13 2.03 17.62
N MET A 144 -8.93 0.77 18.01
CA MET A 144 -8.99 0.29 19.41
C MET A 144 -8.06 1.08 20.35
N HIS A 145 -6.89 1.48 19.85
CA HIS A 145 -5.89 2.25 20.61
C HIS A 145 -5.82 3.72 20.15
N GLY A 146 -6.84 4.16 19.43
CA GLY A 146 -6.91 5.52 18.88
C GLY A 146 -7.55 6.52 19.82
N THR A 147 -7.65 7.76 19.34
CA THR A 147 -8.31 8.85 20.06
C THR A 147 -9.84 8.73 19.94
N VAL A 148 -10.54 9.27 20.93
CA VAL A 148 -12.02 9.34 20.89
C VAL A 148 -12.48 10.19 19.70
N GLU A 149 -11.80 11.31 19.45
CA GLU A 149 -12.07 12.23 18.36
C GLU A 149 -11.98 11.54 17.00
N ALA A 150 -10.92 10.77 16.75
CA ALA A 150 -10.76 10.03 15.51
C ALA A 150 -11.86 8.98 15.29
N ASN A 151 -12.20 8.24 16.33
CA ASN A 151 -13.24 7.22 16.27
C ASN A 151 -14.63 7.84 16.06
N LEU A 152 -14.96 8.92 16.75
CA LEU A 152 -16.24 9.64 16.57
C LEU A 152 -16.33 10.33 15.21
N ALA A 153 -15.25 10.96 14.74
CA ALA A 153 -15.22 11.59 13.42
C ALA A 153 -15.43 10.53 12.31
N MET A 154 -14.78 9.38 12.42
CA MET A 154 -14.95 8.27 11.50
C MET A 154 -16.39 7.72 11.53
N HIS A 155 -16.95 7.47 12.70
CA HIS A 155 -18.30 6.93 12.85
C HIS A 155 -19.38 7.84 12.26
N ASN A 156 -19.22 9.16 12.43
CA ASN A 156 -20.20 10.17 11.98
C ASN A 156 -19.95 10.69 10.55
N ALA A 157 -18.92 10.18 9.87
CA ALA A 157 -18.63 10.57 8.49
C ALA A 157 -19.74 10.14 7.53
N ASP A 158 -19.96 10.91 6.47
CA ASP A 158 -20.76 10.53 5.31
C ASP A 158 -19.91 10.04 4.13
N LEU A 159 -18.60 10.31 4.18
CA LEU A 159 -17.62 9.80 3.24
C LEU A 159 -16.30 9.49 3.96
N VAL A 160 -15.80 8.27 3.77
CA VAL A 160 -14.46 7.85 4.17
C VAL A 160 -13.57 7.75 2.95
N VAL A 161 -12.47 8.47 2.92
CA VAL A 161 -11.44 8.39 1.87
C VAL A 161 -10.23 7.67 2.45
N CYS A 162 -10.14 6.37 2.18
CA CYS A 162 -9.07 5.50 2.68
C CYS A 162 -7.95 5.41 1.64
N ILE A 163 -6.72 5.75 2.04
CA ILE A 163 -5.53 5.72 1.17
C ILE A 163 -4.41 4.93 1.84
N GLY A 164 -4.02 3.81 1.22
CA GLY A 164 -2.92 2.96 1.68
C GLY A 164 -3.16 2.28 3.03
N ALA A 165 -4.42 2.04 3.40
CA ALA A 165 -4.83 1.31 4.59
C ALA A 165 -5.82 0.20 4.22
N ARG A 166 -5.81 -0.91 4.95
CA ARG A 166 -6.54 -2.14 4.57
C ARG A 166 -7.80 -2.44 5.39
N PHE A 167 -8.30 -1.50 6.17
CA PHE A 167 -9.44 -1.72 7.08
C PHE A 167 -9.26 -2.95 7.99
N ASP A 168 -8.21 -2.93 8.80
CA ASP A 168 -7.88 -3.98 9.75
C ASP A 168 -8.96 -4.12 10.84
N ASP A 169 -9.09 -5.31 11.44
CA ASP A 169 -10.05 -5.58 12.51
C ASP A 169 -9.83 -4.70 13.76
N ARG A 170 -8.58 -4.31 14.03
CA ARG A 170 -8.23 -3.35 15.11
C ARG A 170 -8.78 -1.95 14.87
N ILE A 171 -9.17 -1.66 13.65
CA ILE A 171 -9.76 -0.37 13.23
C ILE A 171 -11.27 -0.48 13.11
N THR A 172 -11.76 -1.52 12.43
CA THR A 172 -13.18 -1.65 12.12
C THR A 172 -14.02 -2.12 13.29
N GLY A 173 -13.46 -2.92 14.17
CA GLY A 173 -14.23 -3.62 15.19
C GLY A 173 -15.40 -4.40 14.56
N LYS A 174 -16.61 -4.18 15.01
CA LYS A 174 -17.83 -4.79 14.46
C LYS A 174 -18.16 -4.17 13.10
N ILE A 175 -17.91 -4.90 12.03
CA ILE A 175 -17.99 -4.42 10.64
C ILE A 175 -19.37 -3.82 10.30
N SER A 176 -20.47 -4.41 10.81
CA SER A 176 -21.82 -3.92 10.57
C SER A 176 -22.10 -2.53 11.18
N GLU A 177 -21.27 -2.10 12.13
CA GLU A 177 -21.38 -0.80 12.80
C GLU A 177 -20.28 0.19 12.38
N PHE A 178 -19.35 -0.25 11.53
CA PHE A 178 -18.25 0.58 11.07
C PHE A 178 -18.71 1.56 9.99
N CYS A 179 -18.77 2.84 10.34
CA CYS A 179 -19.19 3.93 9.43
C CYS A 179 -20.46 3.58 8.64
N PRO A 180 -21.58 3.25 9.31
CA PRO A 180 -22.75 2.64 8.67
C PRO A 180 -23.42 3.58 7.65
N HIS A 181 -23.22 4.89 7.76
CA HIS A 181 -23.82 5.91 6.91
C HIS A 181 -22.86 6.46 5.86
N ALA A 182 -21.56 6.05 5.89
CA ALA A 182 -20.55 6.59 5.02
C ALA A 182 -20.45 5.81 3.71
N ARG A 183 -20.36 6.52 2.59
CA ARG A 183 -19.76 6.00 1.36
C ARG A 183 -18.26 5.86 1.57
N LYS A 184 -17.62 4.98 0.81
CA LYS A 184 -16.21 4.66 1.03
C LYS A 184 -15.44 4.65 -0.28
N ILE A 185 -14.38 5.44 -0.34
CA ILE A 185 -13.37 5.40 -1.40
C ILE A 185 -12.15 4.67 -0.84
N HIS A 186 -11.62 3.69 -1.58
CA HIS A 186 -10.43 2.97 -1.20
C HIS A 186 -9.37 3.02 -2.29
N ILE A 187 -8.20 3.56 -1.96
CA ILE A 187 -7.03 3.65 -2.83
C ILE A 187 -5.93 2.80 -2.20
N ASP A 188 -5.61 1.69 -2.85
CA ASP A 188 -4.58 0.76 -2.40
C ASP A 188 -3.82 0.18 -3.59
N ILE A 189 -2.54 -0.13 -3.39
CA ILE A 189 -1.70 -0.78 -4.41
C ILE A 189 -1.98 -2.29 -4.49
N ASP A 190 -2.52 -2.87 -3.41
CA ASP A 190 -2.87 -4.28 -3.33
C ASP A 190 -4.36 -4.48 -3.67
N PRO A 191 -4.67 -4.99 -4.88
CA PRO A 191 -6.07 -5.20 -5.28
C PRO A 191 -6.79 -6.20 -4.38
N ALA A 192 -6.06 -7.10 -3.69
CA ALA A 192 -6.64 -8.03 -2.75
C ALA A 192 -7.13 -7.37 -1.45
N SER A 193 -6.72 -6.14 -1.16
CA SER A 193 -7.21 -5.35 -0.04
C SER A 193 -8.57 -4.68 -0.34
N ILE A 194 -8.88 -4.44 -1.61
CA ILE A 194 -10.14 -3.79 -2.03
C ILE A 194 -11.33 -4.74 -1.80
N ASN A 195 -12.35 -4.25 -1.11
CA ASN A 195 -13.57 -5.01 -0.75
C ASN A 195 -13.32 -6.27 0.10
N LYS A 196 -12.14 -6.42 0.71
CA LYS A 196 -11.81 -7.59 1.51
C LYS A 196 -12.54 -7.63 2.85
N VAL A 197 -12.54 -6.54 3.58
CA VAL A 197 -13.13 -6.42 4.93
C VAL A 197 -14.37 -5.54 4.89
N VAL A 198 -14.24 -4.37 4.29
CA VAL A 198 -15.30 -3.37 4.16
C VAL A 198 -15.62 -3.19 2.70
N ARG A 199 -16.91 -3.18 2.36
CA ARG A 199 -17.36 -2.90 1.00
C ARG A 199 -17.16 -1.42 0.68
N VAL A 200 -16.64 -1.11 -0.51
CA VAL A 200 -16.36 0.25 -0.97
C VAL A 200 -17.11 0.57 -2.26
N ASP A 201 -17.37 1.89 -2.48
CA ASP A 201 -18.12 2.43 -3.62
C ASP A 201 -17.25 2.73 -4.85
#